data_b06df864f6f33714b38e8422116dad9d
#
_entry.id   b06df864f6f33714b38e8422116dad9d
#
_cell.length_a   1.000
_cell.length_b   1.000
_cell.length_c   1.000
_cell.angle_alpha   90.00
_cell.angle_beta   90.00
_cell.angle_gamma   90.00
#
_symmetry.space_group_name_H-M   'P 1'
#
loop_
_entity.id
_entity.type
_entity.pdbx_description
1 polymer ?
#
loop_
_entity_poly.entity_id
_entity_poly.type
_entity_poly.pdbx_seq_one_letter_code
_entity_poly.pdbx_strand_id
1 'polypeptide(L)'
;LYDLNIIIVFSGSIFAGLLVYFFSNLIGKPSSKHGIPFVVFLRTSIGLNGARYFGILRGFVGIFFFGVQTYFISKSIGYLIRISLFSIDSSFLEHEYLLLFFMGLNLIDWISLLFTLLFQYYLFSKGHKFMKYFINFSGLFVYFGISFFFIILFAEYNQQLQDSFFEILEFENIFVENNIVPFLTITSTMFAYYSIVILNFGDFSRYAKNEKELNKGNLTLLLNLIIFSFLAIFITLGSDI
;
A
#
# COMPACT_ATOMS: atom_id res chain seq x y z
N LEU A 1 7.98 16.42 -2.75
CA LEU A 1 6.51 16.46 -2.95
C LEU A 1 5.98 17.90 -3.00
N TYR A 2 6.68 18.85 -2.39
CA TYR A 2 6.23 20.24 -2.21
C TYR A 2 6.04 21.04 -3.51
N ASP A 3 6.67 20.61 -4.61
CA ASP A 3 6.54 21.29 -5.92
C ASP A 3 5.55 20.60 -6.87
N LEU A 4 4.79 19.59 -6.39
CA LEU A 4 3.87 18.84 -7.22
C LEU A 4 2.44 19.35 -7.06
N ASN A 5 1.84 19.79 -8.16
CA ASN A 5 0.44 20.15 -8.19
C ASN A 5 -0.44 18.95 -7.77
N ILE A 6 -1.31 19.17 -6.76
CA ILE A 6 -2.20 18.11 -6.20
C ILE A 6 -3.09 17.51 -7.29
N ILE A 7 -3.52 18.29 -8.26
CA ILE A 7 -4.35 17.80 -9.37
C ILE A 7 -3.59 16.74 -10.15
N ILE A 8 -2.28 16.91 -10.34
CA ILE A 8 -1.42 15.94 -11.03
C ILE A 8 -1.28 14.67 -10.19
N VAL A 9 -1.07 14.82 -8.87
CA VAL A 9 -1.00 13.69 -7.94
C VAL A 9 -2.30 12.90 -7.94
N PHE A 10 -3.42 13.60 -7.85
CA PHE A 10 -4.74 12.98 -7.79
C PHE A 10 -5.14 12.33 -9.13
N SER A 11 -4.95 13.03 -10.24
CA SER A 11 -5.22 12.49 -11.58
C SER A 11 -4.33 11.30 -11.93
N GLY A 12 -3.03 11.35 -11.57
CA GLY A 12 -2.10 10.23 -11.72
C GLY A 12 -2.50 9.01 -10.90
N SER A 13 -2.98 9.23 -9.67
CA SER A 13 -3.48 8.17 -8.78
C SER A 13 -4.76 7.53 -9.33
N ILE A 14 -5.71 8.34 -9.83
CA ILE A 14 -6.93 7.84 -10.48
C ILE A 14 -6.58 7.02 -11.73
N PHE A 15 -5.69 7.54 -12.57
CA PHE A 15 -5.28 6.84 -13.79
C PHE A 15 -4.58 5.52 -13.47
N ALA A 16 -3.68 5.50 -12.48
CA ALA A 16 -3.08 4.27 -11.98
C ALA A 16 -4.13 3.27 -11.49
N GLY A 17 -5.12 3.74 -10.73
CA GLY A 17 -6.23 2.91 -10.26
C GLY A 17 -7.06 2.30 -11.38
N LEU A 18 -7.33 3.06 -12.45
CA LEU A 18 -8.00 2.56 -13.65
C LEU A 18 -7.19 1.47 -14.35
N LEU A 19 -5.86 1.65 -14.46
CA LEU A 19 -4.98 0.62 -14.99
C LEU A 19 -5.00 -0.65 -14.11
N VAL A 20 -4.91 -0.50 -12.80
CA VAL A 20 -5.00 -1.63 -11.85
C VAL A 20 -6.33 -2.35 -12.01
N TYR A 21 -7.45 -1.64 -12.11
CA TYR A 21 -8.78 -2.21 -12.34
C TYR A 21 -8.82 -2.99 -13.66
N PHE A 22 -8.33 -2.39 -14.74
CA PHE A 22 -8.31 -3.03 -16.06
C PHE A 22 -7.49 -4.32 -16.06
N PHE A 23 -6.24 -4.27 -15.58
CA PHE A 23 -5.35 -5.44 -15.59
C PHE A 23 -5.79 -6.51 -14.59
N SER A 24 -6.34 -6.14 -13.43
CA SER A 24 -6.90 -7.11 -12.47
C SER A 24 -8.09 -7.88 -13.07
N ASN A 25 -8.96 -7.19 -13.80
CA ASN A 25 -10.07 -7.85 -14.50
C ASN A 25 -9.55 -8.75 -15.64
N LEU A 26 -8.57 -8.27 -16.42
CA LEU A 26 -8.02 -9.04 -17.53
C LEU A 26 -7.40 -10.36 -17.06
N ILE A 27 -6.58 -10.30 -16.00
CA ILE A 27 -5.91 -11.48 -15.44
C ILE A 27 -6.86 -12.33 -14.59
N GLY A 28 -7.80 -11.70 -13.90
CA GLY A 28 -8.71 -12.39 -12.99
C GLY A 28 -9.82 -13.18 -13.67
N LYS A 29 -10.35 -12.73 -14.81
CA LYS A 29 -11.46 -13.37 -15.51
C LYS A 29 -11.23 -14.85 -15.87
N PRO A 30 -10.11 -15.24 -16.51
CA PRO A 30 -9.86 -16.64 -16.83
C PRO A 30 -9.81 -17.53 -15.58
N SER A 31 -9.15 -17.05 -14.54
CA SER A 31 -9.01 -17.77 -13.27
C SER A 31 -10.33 -17.91 -12.53
N SER A 32 -11.16 -16.88 -12.53
CA SER A 32 -12.51 -16.90 -11.95
C SER A 32 -13.43 -17.87 -12.69
N LYS A 33 -13.36 -17.88 -14.03
CA LYS A 33 -14.23 -18.73 -14.87
C LYS A 33 -13.89 -20.22 -14.77
N HIS A 34 -12.59 -20.55 -14.66
CA HIS A 34 -12.12 -21.93 -14.71
C HIS A 34 -11.61 -22.48 -13.37
N GLY A 35 -11.58 -21.66 -12.31
CA GLY A 35 -11.06 -22.05 -10.99
C GLY A 35 -9.55 -22.35 -10.96
N ILE A 36 -8.80 -21.88 -11.96
CA ILE A 36 -7.38 -22.22 -12.14
C ILE A 36 -6.47 -21.12 -11.58
N PRO A 37 -5.35 -21.48 -10.93
CA PRO A 37 -4.35 -20.51 -10.48
C PRO A 37 -3.58 -19.90 -11.66
N PHE A 38 -3.00 -18.72 -11.43
CA PHE A 38 -2.28 -17.97 -12.47
C PHE A 38 -1.18 -18.78 -13.19
N VAL A 39 -0.38 -19.56 -12.45
CA VAL A 39 0.70 -20.38 -13.05
C VAL A 39 0.14 -21.45 -14.00
N VAL A 40 -1.04 -21.99 -13.69
CA VAL A 40 -1.70 -22.97 -14.58
C VAL A 40 -2.24 -22.28 -15.83
N PHE A 41 -2.81 -21.09 -15.67
CA PHE A 41 -3.25 -20.27 -16.81
C PHE A 41 -2.08 -19.90 -17.74
N LEU A 42 -0.92 -19.57 -17.21
CA LEU A 42 0.27 -19.26 -18.01
C LEU A 42 0.71 -20.42 -18.92
N ARG A 43 0.43 -21.67 -18.56
CA ARG A 43 0.77 -22.83 -19.41
C ARG A 43 0.13 -22.78 -20.78
N THR A 44 -1.03 -22.16 -20.89
CA THR A 44 -1.74 -22.03 -22.18
C THR A 44 -1.06 -21.05 -23.13
N SER A 45 -0.33 -20.07 -22.60
CA SER A 45 0.33 -19.02 -23.39
C SER A 45 1.81 -19.31 -23.65
N ILE A 46 2.55 -19.80 -22.66
CA ILE A 46 4.04 -19.93 -22.71
C ILE A 46 4.52 -21.37 -22.50
N GLY A 47 3.60 -22.33 -22.48
CA GLY A 47 3.91 -23.74 -22.26
C GLY A 47 4.34 -24.08 -20.84
N LEU A 48 4.65 -25.36 -20.60
CA LEU A 48 4.95 -25.88 -19.27
C LEU A 48 6.24 -25.31 -18.68
N ASN A 49 7.29 -25.28 -19.49
CA ASN A 49 8.62 -24.82 -19.04
C ASN A 49 8.64 -23.30 -18.77
N GLY A 50 8.01 -22.52 -19.65
CA GLY A 50 7.85 -21.09 -19.45
C GLY A 50 7.04 -20.77 -18.18
N ALA A 51 5.92 -21.45 -17.97
CA ALA A 51 5.10 -21.26 -16.78
C ALA A 51 5.84 -21.61 -15.47
N ARG A 52 6.71 -22.64 -15.48
CA ARG A 52 7.55 -22.99 -14.34
C ARG A 52 8.57 -21.89 -14.04
N TYR A 53 9.25 -21.38 -15.06
CA TYR A 53 10.23 -20.31 -14.91
C TYR A 53 9.58 -19.03 -14.32
N PHE A 54 8.49 -18.56 -14.92
CA PHE A 54 7.78 -17.37 -14.41
C PHE A 54 7.15 -17.60 -13.03
N GLY A 55 6.75 -18.84 -12.71
CA GLY A 55 6.29 -19.19 -11.37
C GLY A 55 7.38 -19.02 -10.30
N ILE A 56 8.61 -19.44 -10.61
CA ILE A 56 9.77 -19.26 -9.72
C ILE A 56 10.12 -17.78 -9.58
N LEU A 57 10.22 -17.06 -10.72
CA LEU A 57 10.52 -15.62 -10.73
C LEU A 57 9.52 -14.84 -9.87
N ARG A 58 8.23 -15.15 -10.01
CA ARG A 58 7.16 -14.57 -9.18
C ARG A 58 7.38 -14.85 -7.69
N GLY A 59 7.85 -16.04 -7.35
CA GLY A 59 8.19 -16.41 -5.97
C GLY A 59 9.28 -15.50 -5.37
N PHE A 60 10.35 -15.27 -6.11
CA PHE A 60 11.42 -14.34 -5.69
C PHE A 60 10.91 -12.91 -5.51
N VAL A 61 10.12 -12.40 -6.47
CA VAL A 61 9.50 -11.08 -6.36
C VAL A 61 8.60 -11.00 -5.13
N GLY A 62 7.81 -12.04 -4.85
CA GLY A 62 6.96 -12.12 -3.67
C GLY A 62 7.74 -12.08 -2.35
N ILE A 63 8.87 -12.81 -2.26
CA ILE A 63 9.76 -12.78 -1.09
C ILE A 63 10.34 -11.37 -0.88
N PHE A 64 10.80 -10.73 -1.96
CA PHE A 64 11.33 -9.37 -1.89
C PHE A 64 10.28 -8.38 -1.37
N PHE A 65 9.08 -8.37 -1.94
CA PHE A 65 7.99 -7.50 -1.47
C PHE A 65 7.58 -7.79 -0.03
N PHE A 66 7.55 -9.07 0.37
CA PHE A 66 7.30 -9.43 1.75
C PHE A 66 8.34 -8.84 2.70
N GLY A 67 9.63 -8.89 2.33
CA GLY A 67 10.71 -8.27 3.10
C GLY A 67 10.54 -6.76 3.24
N VAL A 68 10.23 -6.07 2.14
CA VAL A 68 9.97 -4.62 2.13
C VAL A 68 8.81 -4.26 3.05
N GLN A 69 7.68 -4.96 2.95
CA GLN A 69 6.51 -4.72 3.80
C GLN A 69 6.81 -5.02 5.28
N THR A 70 7.54 -6.09 5.56
CA THR A 70 7.99 -6.41 6.92
C THR A 70 8.85 -5.31 7.52
N TYR A 71 9.74 -4.73 6.72
CA TYR A 71 10.57 -3.61 7.14
C TYR A 71 9.72 -2.38 7.50
N PHE A 72 8.76 -1.99 6.66
CA PHE A 72 7.88 -0.85 6.95
C PHE A 72 7.03 -1.06 8.22
N ILE A 73 6.48 -2.27 8.41
CA ILE A 73 5.74 -2.61 9.63
C ILE A 73 6.67 -2.52 10.85
N SER A 74 7.88 -3.07 10.76
CA SER A 74 8.84 -3.01 11.87
C SER A 74 9.24 -1.58 12.23
N LYS A 75 9.42 -0.71 11.24
CA LYS A 75 9.67 0.72 11.48
C LYS A 75 8.50 1.41 12.19
N SER A 76 7.27 1.14 11.78
CA SER A 76 6.08 1.68 12.44
C SER A 76 6.00 1.25 13.91
N ILE A 77 6.26 -0.03 14.21
CA ILE A 77 6.34 -0.54 15.58
C ILE A 77 7.49 0.13 16.35
N GLY A 78 8.65 0.30 15.71
CA GLY A 78 9.80 0.98 16.29
C GLY A 78 9.50 2.44 16.67
N TYR A 79 8.74 3.17 15.85
CA TYR A 79 8.27 4.51 16.19
C TYR A 79 7.32 4.51 17.38
N LEU A 80 6.38 3.58 17.45
CA LEU A 80 5.48 3.45 18.60
C LEU A 80 6.25 3.17 19.91
N ILE A 81 7.27 2.31 19.86
CA ILE A 81 8.14 2.04 21.00
C ILE A 81 8.89 3.32 21.42
N ARG A 82 9.46 4.07 20.48
CA ARG A 82 10.18 5.32 20.77
C ARG A 82 9.26 6.36 21.40
N ILE A 83 8.08 6.58 20.84
CA ILE A 83 7.08 7.50 21.39
C ILE A 83 6.69 7.09 22.81
N SER A 84 6.47 5.80 23.04
CA SER A 84 6.12 5.28 24.38
C SER A 84 7.25 5.46 25.38
N LEU A 85 8.50 5.23 25.00
CA LEU A 85 9.67 5.44 25.86
C LEU A 85 9.85 6.93 26.17
N PHE A 86 9.74 7.79 25.15
CA PHE A 86 9.85 9.24 25.32
C PHE A 86 8.77 9.81 26.25
N SER A 87 7.55 9.28 26.20
CA SER A 87 6.46 9.73 27.07
C SER A 87 6.65 9.30 28.55
N ILE A 88 7.47 8.29 28.82
CA ILE A 88 7.82 7.88 30.18
C ILE A 88 8.97 8.73 30.70
N ASP A 89 10.07 8.80 29.95
CA ASP A 89 11.23 9.63 30.26
C ASP A 89 12.04 9.85 28.97
N SER A 90 12.27 11.12 28.61
CA SER A 90 13.04 11.50 27.41
C SER A 90 14.49 10.97 27.42
N SER A 91 15.07 10.80 28.62
CA SER A 91 16.44 10.29 28.81
C SER A 91 16.64 8.86 28.29
N PHE A 92 15.56 8.06 28.21
CA PHE A 92 15.67 6.69 27.70
C PHE A 92 16.18 6.62 26.25
N LEU A 93 15.91 7.61 25.41
CA LEU A 93 16.37 7.64 24.03
C LEU A 93 17.83 8.07 23.87
N GLU A 94 18.45 8.64 24.91
CA GLU A 94 19.83 9.14 24.90
C GLU A 94 20.85 8.06 25.30
N HIS A 95 20.40 6.87 25.69
CA HIS A 95 21.29 5.78 26.09
C HIS A 95 22.21 5.33 24.95
N GLU A 96 23.49 5.14 25.23
CA GLU A 96 24.53 4.77 24.26
C GLU A 96 24.18 3.52 23.43
N TYR A 97 23.55 2.50 24.02
CA TYR A 97 23.17 1.29 23.31
C TYR A 97 22.10 1.51 22.22
N LEU A 98 21.32 2.60 22.30
CA LEU A 98 20.36 3.00 21.27
C LEU A 98 21.01 3.76 20.12
N LEU A 99 22.20 4.32 20.38
CA LEU A 99 23.01 5.03 19.38
C LEU A 99 23.88 4.07 18.57
N LEU A 100 24.03 2.81 19.00
CA LEU A 100 24.78 1.79 18.26
C LEU A 100 23.94 1.26 17.08
N PHE A 101 24.52 1.35 15.89
CA PHE A 101 23.91 0.84 14.66
C PHE A 101 24.64 -0.41 14.19
N PHE A 102 23.89 -1.51 13.97
CA PHE A 102 24.38 -2.70 13.29
C PHE A 102 23.54 -2.91 12.01
N MET A 103 24.21 -2.98 10.87
CA MET A 103 23.58 -3.07 9.54
C MET A 103 22.53 -1.95 9.26
N GLY A 104 22.75 -0.75 9.81
CA GLY A 104 21.85 0.40 9.64
C GLY A 104 20.61 0.39 10.54
N LEU A 105 20.51 -0.54 11.49
CA LEU A 105 19.43 -0.66 12.45
C LEU A 105 19.97 -0.53 13.88
N ASN A 106 19.25 0.22 14.73
CA ASN A 106 19.55 0.29 16.16
C ASN A 106 18.84 -0.82 16.94
N LEU A 107 19.05 -0.89 18.25
CA LEU A 107 18.47 -1.94 19.11
C LEU A 107 16.93 -1.99 19.02
N ILE A 108 16.26 -0.83 19.05
CA ILE A 108 14.79 -0.76 18.95
C ILE A 108 14.32 -1.30 17.60
N ASP A 109 15.03 -0.96 16.52
CA ASP A 109 14.70 -1.43 15.18
C ASP A 109 14.83 -2.97 15.07
N TRP A 110 15.87 -3.54 15.68
CA TRP A 110 16.06 -4.99 15.72
C TRP A 110 14.98 -5.71 16.52
N ILE A 111 14.63 -5.17 17.69
CA ILE A 111 13.54 -5.72 18.52
C ILE A 111 12.23 -5.65 17.75
N SER A 112 11.93 -4.51 17.10
CA SER A 112 10.71 -4.31 16.31
C SER A 112 10.64 -5.26 15.11
N LEU A 113 11.79 -5.51 14.44
CA LEU A 113 11.88 -6.42 13.32
C LEU A 113 11.63 -7.86 13.78
N LEU A 114 12.27 -8.29 14.87
CA LEU A 114 12.07 -9.61 15.44
C LEU A 114 10.63 -9.84 15.86
N PHE A 115 10.05 -8.87 16.56
CA PHE A 115 8.63 -8.91 16.96
C PHE A 115 7.71 -9.04 15.73
N THR A 116 7.95 -8.24 14.68
CA THR A 116 7.17 -8.29 13.45
C THR A 116 7.25 -9.67 12.78
N LEU A 117 8.45 -10.26 12.67
CA LEU A 117 8.64 -11.58 12.09
C LEU A 117 7.92 -12.67 12.89
N LEU A 118 8.03 -12.64 14.22
CA LEU A 118 7.36 -13.61 15.09
C LEU A 118 5.83 -13.45 15.00
N PHE A 119 5.34 -12.23 14.96
CA PHE A 119 3.91 -11.95 14.81
C PHE A 119 3.37 -12.43 13.46
N GLN A 120 4.09 -12.18 12.36
CA GLN A 120 3.73 -12.68 11.03
C GLN A 120 3.73 -14.22 10.99
N TYR A 121 4.76 -14.86 11.56
CA TYR A 121 4.81 -16.31 11.67
C TYR A 121 3.60 -16.85 12.44
N TYR A 122 3.26 -16.24 13.58
CA TYR A 122 2.07 -16.61 14.36
C TYR A 122 0.78 -16.48 13.53
N LEU A 123 0.60 -15.38 12.79
CA LEU A 123 -0.57 -15.18 11.93
C LEU A 123 -0.68 -16.27 10.86
N PHE A 124 0.42 -16.57 10.18
CA PHE A 124 0.43 -17.62 9.15
C PHE A 124 0.15 -19.01 9.72
N SER A 125 0.64 -19.32 10.93
CA SER A 125 0.42 -20.60 11.58
C SER A 125 -1.05 -20.88 11.94
N LYS A 126 -1.86 -19.82 12.10
CA LYS A 126 -3.31 -19.93 12.40
C LYS A 126 -4.17 -20.27 11.17
N GLY A 127 -3.57 -20.21 9.98
CA GLY A 127 -4.22 -20.64 8.75
C GLY A 127 -5.15 -19.61 8.11
N HIS A 128 -5.68 -20.00 6.95
CA HIS A 128 -6.36 -19.08 6.02
C HIS A 128 -7.62 -18.41 6.59
N LYS A 129 -8.41 -19.12 7.41
CA LYS A 129 -9.62 -18.54 8.01
C LYS A 129 -9.30 -17.39 8.95
N PHE A 130 -8.32 -17.60 9.82
CA PHE A 130 -7.87 -16.57 10.76
C PHE A 130 -7.29 -15.36 10.04
N MET A 131 -6.46 -15.59 9.01
CA MET A 131 -5.91 -14.53 8.17
C MET A 131 -7.01 -13.66 7.54
N LYS A 132 -8.08 -14.27 7.04
CA LYS A 132 -9.21 -13.52 6.48
C LYS A 132 -9.87 -12.59 7.51
N TYR A 133 -10.13 -13.09 8.72
CA TYR A 133 -10.69 -12.25 9.79
C TYR A 133 -9.74 -11.13 10.19
N PHE A 134 -8.46 -11.45 10.32
CA PHE A 134 -7.44 -10.47 10.67
C PHE A 134 -7.33 -9.36 9.62
N ILE A 135 -7.30 -9.69 8.33
CA ILE A 135 -7.25 -8.71 7.23
C ILE A 135 -8.49 -7.80 7.25
N ASN A 136 -9.68 -8.38 7.41
CA ASN A 136 -10.92 -7.59 7.45
C ASN A 136 -10.95 -6.63 8.65
N PHE A 137 -10.54 -7.11 9.83
CA PHE A 137 -10.45 -6.29 11.05
C PHE A 137 -9.42 -5.18 10.90
N SER A 138 -8.21 -5.51 10.43
CA SER A 138 -7.14 -4.54 10.21
C SER A 138 -7.53 -3.47 9.20
N GLY A 139 -8.18 -3.86 8.09
CA GLY A 139 -8.66 -2.91 7.09
C GLY A 139 -9.64 -1.90 7.68
N LEU A 140 -10.63 -2.38 8.45
CA LEU A 140 -11.61 -1.51 9.12
C LEU A 140 -10.90 -0.58 10.13
N PHE A 141 -9.97 -1.10 10.91
CA PHE A 141 -9.23 -0.33 11.91
C PHE A 141 -8.36 0.75 11.28
N VAL A 142 -7.71 0.46 10.15
CA VAL A 142 -6.90 1.43 9.39
C VAL A 142 -7.79 2.56 8.86
N TYR A 143 -8.93 2.25 8.24
CA TYR A 143 -9.83 3.28 7.75
C TYR A 143 -10.39 4.15 8.88
N PHE A 144 -10.76 3.54 10.00
CA PHE A 144 -11.21 4.29 11.17
C PHE A 144 -10.12 5.22 11.69
N GLY A 145 -8.89 4.72 11.85
CA GLY A 145 -7.75 5.51 12.34
C GLY A 145 -7.41 6.68 11.41
N ILE A 146 -7.31 6.44 10.10
CA ILE A 146 -7.02 7.50 9.12
C ILE A 146 -8.15 8.54 9.07
N SER A 147 -9.42 8.08 9.07
CA SER A 147 -10.57 9.01 9.07
C SER A 147 -10.64 9.83 10.35
N PHE A 148 -10.34 9.23 11.49
CA PHE A 148 -10.29 9.92 12.78
C PHE A 148 -9.19 10.98 12.80
N PHE A 149 -8.00 10.64 12.32
CA PHE A 149 -6.88 11.57 12.22
C PHE A 149 -7.18 12.72 11.26
N PHE A 150 -7.79 12.43 10.11
CA PHE A 150 -8.27 13.45 9.16
C PHE A 150 -9.27 14.41 9.82
N ILE A 151 -10.23 13.89 10.59
CA ILE A 151 -11.23 14.73 11.28
C ILE A 151 -10.56 15.67 12.30
N ILE A 152 -9.57 15.18 13.06
CA ILE A 152 -8.83 16.01 14.02
C ILE A 152 -8.08 17.13 13.29
N LEU A 153 -7.32 16.80 12.26
CA LEU A 153 -6.59 17.79 11.47
C LEU A 153 -7.52 18.83 10.86
N PHE A 154 -8.63 18.38 10.29
CA PHE A 154 -9.62 19.27 9.69
C PHE A 154 -10.30 20.18 10.73
N ALA A 155 -10.55 19.69 11.94
CA ALA A 155 -11.15 20.50 13.01
C ALA A 155 -10.18 21.57 13.55
N GLU A 156 -8.90 21.26 13.65
CA GLU A 156 -7.87 22.13 14.24
C GLU A 156 -7.30 23.12 13.23
N TYR A 157 -7.11 22.71 11.98
CA TYR A 157 -6.43 23.49 10.92
C TYR A 157 -7.31 23.79 9.71
N ASN A 158 -8.62 23.90 9.89
CA ASN A 158 -9.60 24.02 8.81
C ASN A 158 -9.29 25.14 7.80
N GLN A 159 -8.99 26.35 8.27
CA GLN A 159 -8.71 27.49 7.37
C GLN A 159 -7.41 27.28 6.59
N GLN A 160 -6.35 26.89 7.25
CA GLN A 160 -5.05 26.64 6.63
C GLN A 160 -5.11 25.49 5.60
N LEU A 161 -5.84 24.41 5.92
CA LEU A 161 -6.05 23.31 4.98
C LEU A 161 -6.87 23.72 3.77
N GLN A 162 -7.88 24.57 3.94
CA GLN A 162 -8.65 25.10 2.82
C GLN A 162 -7.80 26.02 1.95
N ASP A 163 -7.05 26.93 2.55
CA ASP A 163 -6.20 27.88 1.83
C ASP A 163 -5.12 27.12 1.05
N SER A 164 -4.40 26.18 1.68
CA SER A 164 -3.43 25.32 1.00
C SER A 164 -4.07 24.48 -0.11
N PHE A 165 -5.27 23.96 0.10
CA PHE A 165 -5.97 23.18 -0.91
C PHE A 165 -6.38 24.02 -2.11
N PHE A 166 -6.88 25.25 -1.89
CA PHE A 166 -7.26 26.16 -2.96
C PHE A 166 -6.05 26.73 -3.70
N GLU A 167 -4.97 27.06 -3.00
CA GLU A 167 -3.70 27.53 -3.59
C GLU A 167 -3.11 26.49 -4.55
N ILE A 168 -3.21 25.21 -4.19
CA ILE A 168 -2.67 24.10 -4.98
C ILE A 168 -3.65 23.68 -6.10
N LEU A 169 -4.94 24.04 -5.99
CA LEU A 169 -5.94 23.86 -7.04
C LEU A 169 -5.88 24.93 -8.15
N GLU A 170 -4.95 25.87 -8.12
CA GLU A 170 -4.80 26.84 -9.19
C GLU A 170 -4.52 26.15 -10.53
N PHE A 171 -5.54 26.21 -11.40
CA PHE A 171 -5.54 25.56 -12.72
C PHE A 171 -4.56 26.17 -13.72
N GLU A 172 -4.02 27.37 -13.45
CA GLU A 172 -3.16 28.10 -14.39
C GLU A 172 -1.87 27.37 -14.72
N ASN A 173 -1.38 26.51 -13.83
CA ASN A 173 -0.10 25.81 -14.00
C ASN A 173 -0.21 24.35 -14.47
N ILE A 174 -1.40 23.83 -14.77
CA ILE A 174 -1.59 22.40 -15.12
C ILE A 174 -0.97 22.05 -16.49
N PHE A 175 -1.00 22.98 -17.44
CA PHE A 175 -0.54 22.76 -18.81
C PHE A 175 0.90 23.21 -19.09
N VAL A 176 1.67 23.48 -18.05
CA VAL A 176 3.10 23.75 -18.21
C VAL A 176 3.80 22.46 -18.66
N GLU A 177 4.69 22.55 -19.64
CA GLU A 177 5.39 21.41 -20.27
C GLU A 177 6.04 20.43 -19.29
N ASN A 178 6.26 20.84 -18.05
CA ASN A 178 6.96 20.05 -17.03
C ASN A 178 6.06 19.09 -16.22
N ASN A 179 4.73 19.11 -16.41
CA ASN A 179 3.79 18.35 -15.59
C ASN A 179 3.56 16.90 -16.04
N ILE A 180 3.97 16.56 -17.27
CA ILE A 180 3.84 15.20 -17.82
C ILE A 180 4.74 14.22 -17.05
N VAL A 181 5.97 14.62 -16.72
CA VAL A 181 6.92 13.76 -15.99
C VAL A 181 6.42 13.43 -14.59
N PRO A 182 5.99 14.39 -13.74
CA PRO A 182 5.36 14.10 -12.46
C PRO A 182 4.13 13.19 -12.58
N PHE A 183 3.24 13.45 -13.53
CA PHE A 183 2.05 12.60 -13.75
C PHE A 183 2.44 11.15 -14.07
N LEU A 184 3.37 10.93 -14.99
CA LEU A 184 3.85 9.61 -15.36
C LEU A 184 4.58 8.93 -14.18
N THR A 185 5.35 9.68 -13.41
CA THR A 185 6.07 9.16 -12.24
C THR A 185 5.10 8.67 -11.18
N ILE A 186 4.08 9.45 -10.85
CA ILE A 186 3.05 9.07 -9.86
C ILE A 186 2.27 7.86 -10.37
N THR A 187 1.81 7.91 -11.62
CA THR A 187 1.06 6.82 -12.23
C THR A 187 1.87 5.52 -12.23
N SER A 188 3.13 5.57 -12.66
CA SER A 188 4.00 4.39 -12.73
C SER A 188 4.35 3.86 -11.35
N THR A 189 4.61 4.72 -10.37
CA THR A 189 4.92 4.31 -8.99
C THR A 189 3.73 3.62 -8.34
N MET A 190 2.54 4.21 -8.44
CA MET A 190 1.31 3.61 -7.91
C MET A 190 0.97 2.29 -8.62
N PHE A 191 1.06 2.25 -9.94
CA PHE A 191 0.85 1.03 -10.71
C PHE A 191 1.88 -0.05 -10.36
N ALA A 192 3.16 0.30 -10.23
CA ALA A 192 4.22 -0.62 -9.84
C ALA A 192 3.99 -1.22 -8.44
N TYR A 193 3.51 -0.42 -7.49
CA TYR A 193 3.15 -0.90 -6.15
C TYR A 193 2.07 -1.99 -6.21
N TYR A 194 1.07 -1.82 -7.07
CA TYR A 194 0.00 -2.81 -7.25
C TYR A 194 0.37 -3.97 -8.20
N SER A 195 1.49 -3.90 -8.89
CA SER A 195 1.91 -4.93 -9.85
C SER A 195 1.99 -6.33 -9.23
N ILE A 196 2.46 -6.44 -7.98
CA ILE A 196 2.52 -7.71 -7.26
C ILE A 196 1.13 -8.32 -7.02
N VAL A 197 0.13 -7.47 -6.74
CA VAL A 197 -1.27 -7.91 -6.57
C VAL A 197 -1.83 -8.36 -7.91
N ILE A 198 -1.59 -7.59 -8.98
CA ILE A 198 -2.04 -7.89 -10.33
C ILE A 198 -1.47 -9.23 -10.80
N LEU A 199 -0.16 -9.45 -10.65
CA LEU A 199 0.51 -10.70 -11.03
C LEU A 199 -0.02 -11.93 -10.26
N ASN A 200 -0.44 -11.75 -9.00
CA ASN A 200 -1.00 -12.81 -8.18
C ASN A 200 -2.53 -12.88 -8.26
N PHE A 201 -3.18 -11.99 -9.01
CA PHE A 201 -4.62 -11.80 -8.94
C PHE A 201 -5.41 -13.05 -9.37
N GLY A 202 -4.89 -13.84 -10.29
CA GLY A 202 -5.47 -15.13 -10.66
C GLY A 202 -5.62 -16.12 -9.51
N ASP A 203 -4.69 -16.07 -8.54
CA ASP A 203 -4.74 -16.97 -7.38
C ASP A 203 -5.85 -16.59 -6.38
N PHE A 204 -6.25 -15.30 -6.35
CA PHE A 204 -7.36 -14.81 -5.53
C PHE A 204 -8.68 -14.90 -6.28
N SER A 205 -8.71 -14.50 -7.55
CA SER A 205 -9.93 -14.42 -8.36
C SER A 205 -10.57 -15.77 -8.64
N ARG A 206 -9.81 -16.88 -8.61
CA ARG A 206 -10.35 -18.25 -8.76
C ARG A 206 -11.39 -18.63 -7.70
N TYR A 207 -11.45 -17.90 -6.58
CA TYR A 207 -12.45 -18.09 -5.53
C TYR A 207 -13.69 -17.18 -5.70
N ALA A 208 -13.70 -16.30 -6.70
CA ALA A 208 -14.85 -15.46 -6.97
C ALA A 208 -16.04 -16.32 -7.47
N LYS A 209 -17.24 -16.01 -6.99
CA LYS A 209 -18.45 -16.77 -7.35
C LYS A 209 -18.79 -16.71 -8.84
N ASN A 210 -18.56 -15.55 -9.45
CA ASN A 210 -18.81 -15.30 -10.86
C ASN A 210 -18.07 -14.00 -11.29
N GLU A 211 -18.07 -13.75 -12.59
CA GLU A 211 -17.41 -12.57 -13.19
C GLU A 211 -17.99 -11.23 -12.70
N LYS A 212 -19.31 -11.18 -12.44
CA LYS A 212 -19.96 -9.97 -11.95
C LYS A 212 -19.48 -9.58 -10.55
N GLU A 213 -19.33 -10.55 -9.66
CA GLU A 213 -18.80 -10.31 -8.30
C GLU A 213 -17.30 -9.98 -8.33
N LEU A 214 -16.54 -10.56 -9.26
CA LEU A 214 -15.16 -10.20 -9.50
C LEU A 214 -15.03 -8.73 -9.90
N ASN A 215 -15.80 -8.28 -10.89
CA ASN A 215 -15.79 -6.89 -11.37
C ASN A 215 -16.19 -5.91 -10.26
N LYS A 216 -17.19 -6.26 -9.44
CA LYS A 216 -17.58 -5.43 -8.27
C LYS A 216 -16.44 -5.33 -7.25
N GLY A 217 -15.79 -6.46 -6.93
CA GLY A 217 -14.65 -6.48 -6.02
C GLY A 217 -13.50 -5.60 -6.52
N ASN A 218 -13.19 -5.67 -7.81
CA ASN A 218 -12.16 -4.83 -8.42
C ASN A 218 -12.53 -3.35 -8.48
N LEU A 219 -13.83 -3.04 -8.69
CA LEU A 219 -14.32 -1.66 -8.59
C LEU A 219 -14.19 -1.12 -7.16
N THR A 220 -14.50 -1.94 -6.16
CA THR A 220 -14.31 -1.57 -4.74
C THR A 220 -12.84 -1.32 -4.43
N LEU A 221 -11.92 -2.11 -4.99
CA LEU A 221 -10.48 -1.88 -4.85
C LEU A 221 -10.06 -0.54 -5.44
N LEU A 222 -10.57 -0.18 -6.62
CA LEU A 222 -10.35 1.14 -7.24
C LEU A 222 -10.88 2.28 -6.35
N LEU A 223 -12.11 2.16 -5.87
CA LEU A 223 -12.71 3.17 -4.99
C LEU A 223 -11.92 3.33 -3.68
N ASN A 224 -11.49 2.22 -3.07
CA ASN A 224 -10.65 2.25 -1.89
C ASN A 224 -9.31 2.96 -2.15
N LEU A 225 -8.69 2.73 -3.30
CA LEU A 225 -7.46 3.42 -3.67
C LEU A 225 -7.67 4.93 -3.78
N ILE A 226 -8.74 5.37 -4.43
CA ILE A 226 -9.06 6.80 -4.58
C ILE A 226 -9.33 7.45 -3.22
N ILE A 227 -10.15 6.82 -2.36
CA ILE A 227 -10.47 7.34 -1.03
C ILE A 227 -9.21 7.42 -0.16
N PHE A 228 -8.40 6.37 -0.18
CA PHE A 228 -7.15 6.32 0.58
C PHE A 228 -6.16 7.38 0.11
N SER A 229 -5.99 7.56 -1.21
CA SER A 229 -5.14 8.60 -1.77
C SER A 229 -5.59 10.00 -1.37
N PHE A 230 -6.90 10.26 -1.41
CA PHE A 230 -7.48 11.52 -0.97
C PHE A 230 -7.17 11.80 0.50
N LEU A 231 -7.46 10.86 1.40
CA LEU A 231 -7.17 11.01 2.83
C LEU A 231 -5.68 11.19 3.10
N ALA A 232 -4.83 10.44 2.41
CA ALA A 232 -3.37 10.55 2.57
C ALA A 232 -2.84 11.93 2.14
N ILE A 233 -3.33 12.47 1.03
CA ILE A 233 -2.94 13.82 0.55
C ILE A 233 -3.30 14.87 1.61
N PHE A 234 -4.54 14.85 2.11
CA PHE A 234 -4.97 15.81 3.13
C PHE A 234 -4.19 15.69 4.45
N ILE A 235 -3.91 14.46 4.87
CA ILE A 235 -3.10 14.24 6.08
C ILE A 235 -1.68 14.78 5.88
N THR A 236 -1.10 14.57 4.69
CA THR A 236 0.24 15.09 4.39
C THR A 236 0.25 16.61 4.43
N LEU A 237 -0.72 17.27 3.81
CA LEU A 237 -0.86 18.73 3.86
C LEU A 237 -1.01 19.25 5.30
N GLY A 238 -1.85 18.57 6.11
CA GLY A 238 -2.07 18.96 7.50
C GLY A 238 -0.88 18.69 8.42
N SER A 239 0.05 17.80 8.05
CA SER A 239 1.25 17.50 8.83
C SER A 239 2.38 18.51 8.62
N ASP A 240 2.27 19.36 7.61
CA ASP A 240 3.27 20.37 7.24
C ASP A 240 2.91 21.77 7.78
N ILE A 241 1.77 21.91 8.43
CA ILE A 241 1.29 23.11 9.10
C ILE A 241 1.77 23.12 10.55
#